data_7e9715a663be5a97693535e687b86365
#
_entry.id   7e9715a663be5a97693535e687b86365
#
_cell.length_a   1.000
_cell.length_b   1.000
_cell.length_c   1.000
_cell.angle_alpha   90.00
_cell.angle_beta   90.00
_cell.angle_gamma   90.00
#
_symmetry.space_group_name_H-M   'P 1'
#
loop_
_entity.id
_entity.type
_entity.pdbx_description
1 polymer ?
#
loop_
_entity_poly.entity_id
_entity_poly.type
_entity_poly.pdbx_seq_one_letter_code
_entity_poly.pdbx_strand_id
1 'polypeptide(L)'
;MECNVPVYQLRSGISRQLTTFRPDTRQKTLRVEPHQRLTLVQTEETGMVTRLWLTFPGWFWQHWNPNAEIDATLLRCLILRIYFDGNPFPSVESPVGDFFGVGHCEYRQYLSRFLGMSSGGFY
;
A
#
# COMPACT_ATOMS: atom_id res chain seq x y z
N MET A 1 6.30 25.10 0.48
CA MET A 1 5.96 24.85 -0.94
C MET A 1 4.49 24.43 -0.98
N GLU A 2 3.61 25.36 -1.28
CA GLU A 2 2.19 25.05 -1.41
C GLU A 2 1.98 24.24 -2.69
N CYS A 3 1.72 22.95 -2.57
CA CYS A 3 1.34 22.12 -3.69
C CYS A 3 -0.15 22.35 -3.99
N ASN A 4 -0.47 23.55 -4.45
CA ASN A 4 -1.84 24.00 -4.72
C ASN A 4 -2.32 23.60 -6.14
N VAL A 5 -1.78 22.51 -6.68
CA VAL A 5 -2.18 22.00 -7.98
C VAL A 5 -3.40 21.11 -7.81
N PRO A 6 -4.55 21.46 -8.38
CA PRO A 6 -5.74 20.61 -8.33
C PRO A 6 -5.45 19.20 -8.81
N VAL A 7 -6.07 18.19 -8.19
CA VAL A 7 -5.85 16.76 -8.52
C VAL A 7 -6.18 16.44 -9.99
N TYR A 8 -7.09 17.22 -10.59
CA TYR A 8 -7.50 17.06 -11.98
C TYR A 8 -6.59 17.78 -13.00
N GLN A 9 -5.61 18.54 -12.55
CA GLN A 9 -4.71 19.24 -13.47
C GLN A 9 -3.64 18.28 -13.99
N LEU A 10 -3.49 18.22 -15.30
CA LEU A 10 -2.39 17.49 -15.93
C LEU A 10 -1.07 18.10 -15.51
N ARG A 11 -0.16 17.25 -15.07
CA ARG A 11 1.20 17.63 -14.70
C ARG A 11 2.15 17.23 -15.82
N SER A 12 3.11 18.09 -16.10
CA SER A 12 4.24 17.71 -16.96
C SER A 12 5.11 16.70 -16.23
N GLY A 13 5.46 15.63 -16.89
CA GLY A 13 6.34 14.59 -16.30
C GLY A 13 6.17 13.23 -16.96
N ILE A 14 7.02 12.32 -16.58
CA ILE A 14 6.95 10.93 -17.02
C ILE A 14 6.25 10.14 -15.94
N SER A 15 5.14 9.49 -16.30
CA SER A 15 4.45 8.56 -15.38
C SER A 15 5.15 7.20 -15.40
N ARG A 16 5.41 6.65 -14.22
CA ARG A 16 5.97 5.32 -14.04
C ARG A 16 5.09 4.51 -13.10
N GLN A 17 5.04 3.20 -13.33
CA GLN A 17 4.36 2.27 -12.45
C GLN A 17 5.35 1.21 -11.98
N LEU A 18 5.35 0.96 -10.69
CA LEU A 18 6.05 -0.15 -10.07
C LEU A 18 5.00 -1.18 -9.62
N THR A 19 5.28 -2.44 -9.87
CA THR A 19 4.37 -3.54 -9.54
C THR A 19 5.16 -4.75 -9.05
N THR A 20 4.55 -5.53 -8.19
CA THR A 20 5.09 -6.82 -7.74
C THR A 20 4.87 -7.95 -8.75
N PHE A 21 4.05 -7.72 -9.76
CA PHE A 21 3.79 -8.71 -10.79
C PHE A 21 5.03 -8.98 -11.64
N ARG A 22 5.39 -10.24 -11.75
CA ARG A 22 6.49 -10.75 -12.59
C ARG A 22 5.92 -11.59 -13.72
N PRO A 23 5.96 -11.10 -14.96
CA PRO A 23 5.33 -11.78 -16.11
C PRO A 23 6.02 -13.10 -16.47
N ASP A 24 7.32 -13.23 -16.25
CA ASP A 24 8.11 -14.44 -16.51
C ASP A 24 7.71 -15.62 -15.63
N THR A 25 7.51 -15.38 -14.35
CA THR A 25 7.10 -16.41 -13.38
C THR A 25 5.61 -16.41 -13.08
N ARG A 26 4.85 -15.44 -13.59
CA ARG A 26 3.45 -15.15 -13.23
C ARG A 26 3.25 -14.92 -11.73
N GLN A 27 4.31 -14.62 -11.01
CA GLN A 27 4.24 -14.28 -9.60
C GLN A 27 3.52 -12.94 -9.44
N LYS A 28 2.51 -12.91 -8.57
CA LYS A 28 1.69 -11.71 -8.30
C LYS A 28 1.99 -11.11 -6.94
N THR A 29 2.50 -11.92 -6.02
CA THR A 29 2.65 -11.55 -4.61
C THR A 29 4.09 -11.71 -4.18
N LEU A 30 4.49 -10.87 -3.23
CA LEU A 30 5.74 -11.02 -2.50
C LEU A 30 5.43 -11.55 -1.10
N ARG A 31 6.24 -12.46 -0.63
CA ARG A 31 6.18 -12.97 0.73
C ARG A 31 7.13 -12.18 1.62
N VAL A 32 6.65 -11.77 2.78
CA VAL A 32 7.43 -11.12 3.81
C VAL A 32 7.39 -11.99 5.06
N GLU A 33 8.54 -12.46 5.49
CA GLU A 33 8.65 -13.26 6.71
C GLU A 33 8.68 -12.36 7.96
N PRO A 34 8.34 -12.89 9.14
CA PRO A 34 8.47 -12.14 10.38
C PRO A 34 9.86 -11.52 10.53
N HIS A 35 9.91 -10.28 10.98
CA HIS A 35 11.14 -9.48 11.13
C HIS A 35 11.90 -9.17 9.83
N GLN A 36 11.39 -9.55 8.68
CA GLN A 36 11.95 -9.20 7.39
C GLN A 36 11.53 -7.79 6.97
N ARG A 37 12.43 -7.11 6.27
CA ARG A 37 12.14 -5.85 5.57
C ARG A 37 12.16 -6.08 4.08
N LEU A 38 11.17 -5.56 3.39
CA LEU A 38 11.06 -5.60 1.94
C LEU A 38 10.99 -4.17 1.41
N THR A 39 11.93 -3.80 0.55
CA THR A 39 11.88 -2.52 -0.17
C THR A 39 11.01 -2.66 -1.39
N LEU A 40 9.90 -1.92 -1.42
CA LEU A 40 8.98 -1.89 -2.55
C LEU A 40 9.44 -0.91 -3.63
N VAL A 41 9.94 0.25 -3.19
CA VAL A 41 10.38 1.33 -4.07
C VAL A 41 11.63 1.96 -3.48
N GLN A 42 12.63 2.19 -4.32
CA GLN A 42 13.78 3.02 -4.02
C GLN A 42 14.13 3.82 -5.28
N THR A 43 14.23 5.12 -5.15
CA THR A 43 14.59 6.02 -6.24
C THR A 43 15.34 7.23 -5.71
N GLU A 44 16.28 7.72 -6.49
CA GLU A 44 16.99 8.99 -6.26
C GLU A 44 16.39 10.13 -7.10
N GLU A 45 15.37 9.82 -7.90
CA GLU A 45 14.72 10.79 -8.76
C GLU A 45 13.75 11.68 -7.97
N THR A 46 13.70 12.95 -8.31
CA THR A 46 12.67 13.86 -7.82
C THR A 46 11.33 13.51 -8.44
N GLY A 47 10.32 13.34 -7.59
CA GLY A 47 9.01 12.96 -8.09
C GLY A 47 7.93 12.96 -7.03
N MET A 48 6.78 12.41 -7.38
CA MET A 48 5.64 12.29 -6.49
C MET A 48 4.99 10.92 -6.64
N VAL A 49 4.71 10.28 -5.53
CA VAL A 49 3.84 9.10 -5.51
C VAL A 49 2.40 9.59 -5.63
N THR A 50 1.77 9.30 -6.76
CA THR A 50 0.38 9.71 -7.03
C THR A 50 -0.63 8.65 -6.65
N ARG A 51 -0.19 7.40 -6.53
CA ARG A 51 -1.05 6.28 -6.14
C ARG A 51 -0.23 5.18 -5.48
N LEU A 52 -0.74 4.67 -4.38
CA LEU A 52 -0.26 3.47 -3.72
C LEU A 52 -1.43 2.47 -3.68
N TRP A 53 -1.25 1.31 -4.30
CA TRP A 53 -2.22 0.23 -4.28
C TRP A 53 -1.62 -1.00 -3.63
N LEU A 54 -2.24 -1.47 -2.57
CA LEU A 54 -1.82 -2.69 -1.88
C LEU A 54 -2.99 -3.66 -1.77
N THR A 55 -2.69 -4.95 -1.90
CA THR A 55 -3.65 -6.03 -1.66
C THR A 55 -2.94 -7.20 -0.98
N PHE A 56 -3.65 -7.91 -0.16
CA PHE A 56 -3.13 -9.01 0.63
C PHE A 56 -3.93 -10.26 0.33
N PRO A 57 -3.33 -11.28 -0.31
CA PRO A 57 -4.03 -12.53 -0.61
C PRO A 57 -4.61 -13.15 0.65
N GLY A 58 -5.84 -13.56 0.56
CA GLY A 58 -6.55 -14.22 1.64
C GLY A 58 -7.28 -13.29 2.60
N TRP A 59 -6.80 -12.07 2.83
CA TRP A 59 -7.41 -11.21 3.85
C TRP A 59 -8.88 -10.87 3.57
N PHE A 60 -9.23 -10.46 2.35
CA PHE A 60 -10.63 -10.13 2.03
C PHE A 60 -11.50 -11.36 1.71
N TRP A 61 -10.87 -12.53 1.49
CA TRP A 61 -11.59 -13.78 1.22
C TRP A 61 -12.39 -14.30 2.41
N GLN A 62 -12.14 -13.81 3.62
CA GLN A 62 -13.01 -14.08 4.78
C GLN A 62 -14.47 -13.74 4.47
N HIS A 63 -14.69 -12.72 3.66
CA HIS A 63 -16.01 -12.30 3.24
C HIS A 63 -16.69 -13.33 2.32
N TRP A 64 -15.89 -14.07 1.55
CA TRP A 64 -16.35 -15.05 0.57
C TRP A 64 -16.19 -16.49 1.05
N ASN A 65 -15.25 -16.74 1.90
CA ASN A 65 -14.95 -18.04 2.47
C ASN A 65 -14.70 -17.94 3.98
N PRO A 66 -15.74 -18.11 4.80
CA PRO A 66 -15.63 -17.99 6.26
C PRO A 66 -14.71 -19.04 6.90
N ASN A 67 -14.36 -20.12 6.15
CA ASN A 67 -13.43 -21.16 6.60
C ASN A 67 -11.97 -20.89 6.18
N ALA A 68 -11.68 -19.80 5.49
CA ALA A 68 -10.32 -19.45 5.17
C ALA A 68 -9.56 -19.05 6.45
N GLU A 69 -8.48 -19.72 6.73
CA GLU A 69 -7.55 -19.32 7.79
C GLU A 69 -6.84 -18.04 7.36
N ILE A 70 -7.27 -16.93 7.94
CA ILE A 70 -6.70 -15.62 7.68
C ILE A 70 -6.27 -15.04 9.00
N ASP A 71 -5.02 -14.64 9.06
CA ASP A 71 -4.55 -13.85 10.19
C ASP A 71 -5.19 -12.47 10.15
N ALA A 72 -6.23 -12.27 10.94
CA ALA A 72 -6.92 -10.99 11.05
C ALA A 72 -5.99 -9.87 11.57
N THR A 73 -4.85 -10.24 12.20
CA THR A 73 -3.90 -9.27 12.74
C THR A 73 -2.86 -8.81 11.72
N LEU A 74 -2.80 -9.42 10.53
CA LEU A 74 -1.83 -9.11 9.48
C LEU A 74 -1.66 -7.61 9.25
N LEU A 75 -2.77 -6.90 9.15
CA LEU A 75 -2.76 -5.46 8.86
C LEU A 75 -2.18 -4.61 10.00
N ARG A 76 -2.13 -5.16 11.23
CA ARG A 76 -1.50 -4.51 12.39
C ARG A 76 -0.03 -4.90 12.54
N CYS A 77 0.35 -6.07 12.05
CA CYS A 77 1.72 -6.59 12.16
C CYS A 77 2.62 -6.12 11.01
N LEU A 78 2.04 -5.76 9.87
CA LEU A 78 2.77 -5.29 8.71
C LEU A 78 2.94 -3.76 8.78
N ILE A 79 4.18 -3.31 8.91
CA ILE A 79 4.50 -1.89 9.08
C ILE A 79 4.93 -1.29 7.74
N LEU A 80 4.23 -0.24 7.31
CA LEU A 80 4.61 0.61 6.18
C LEU A 80 5.55 1.70 6.66
N ARG A 81 6.68 1.84 5.96
CA ARG A 81 7.63 2.94 6.18
C ARG A 81 7.89 3.69 4.89
N ILE A 82 7.87 5.00 4.96
CA ILE A 82 8.20 5.88 3.83
C ILE A 82 9.28 6.86 4.28
N TYR A 83 10.36 6.92 3.50
CA TYR A 83 11.49 7.82 3.73
C TYR A 83 11.57 8.80 2.56
N PHE A 84 11.84 10.06 2.85
CA PHE A 84 12.03 11.10 1.85
C PHE A 84 13.41 11.75 2.00
N ASP A 85 13.97 12.18 0.89
CA ASP A 85 15.13 13.07 0.81
C ASP A 85 16.38 12.56 1.57
N GLY A 86 16.60 11.24 1.57
CA GLY A 86 17.75 10.63 2.26
C GLY A 86 17.69 10.70 3.78
N ASN A 87 16.55 11.06 4.36
CA ASN A 87 16.39 11.09 5.81
C ASN A 87 16.56 9.68 6.40
N PRO A 88 17.40 9.50 7.44
CA PRO A 88 17.59 8.18 8.08
C PRO A 88 16.36 7.71 8.87
N PHE A 89 15.47 8.62 9.21
CA PHE A 89 14.22 8.31 9.91
C PHE A 89 13.04 8.28 8.95
N PRO A 90 12.08 7.37 9.12
CA PRO A 90 10.89 7.35 8.28
C PRO A 90 10.03 8.60 8.54
N SER A 91 9.57 9.23 7.48
CA SER A 91 8.57 10.29 7.54
C SER A 91 7.16 9.74 7.77
N VAL A 92 6.95 8.49 7.41
CA VAL A 92 5.74 7.71 7.71
C VAL A 92 6.18 6.37 8.29
N GLU A 93 5.63 6.01 9.44
CA GLU A 93 5.73 4.68 10.03
C GLU A 93 4.38 4.34 10.66
N SER A 94 3.71 3.35 10.11
CA SER A 94 2.37 2.98 10.55
C SER A 94 2.07 1.53 10.21
N PRO A 95 1.28 0.81 11.02
CA PRO A 95 0.66 -0.41 10.56
C PRO A 95 -0.11 -0.15 9.26
N VAL A 96 -0.03 -1.08 8.33
CA VAL A 96 -0.60 -0.90 6.99
C VAL A 96 -2.12 -0.65 7.04
N GLY A 97 -2.82 -1.38 7.92
CA GLY A 97 -4.26 -1.17 8.10
C GLY A 97 -4.60 0.21 8.62
N ASP A 98 -3.86 0.67 9.63
CA ASP A 98 -4.05 2.01 10.21
C ASP A 98 -3.78 3.11 9.18
N PHE A 99 -2.72 2.96 8.38
CA PHE A 99 -2.40 3.91 7.32
C PHE A 99 -3.56 4.10 6.33
N PHE A 100 -4.25 3.02 5.99
CA PHE A 100 -5.41 3.05 5.10
C PHE A 100 -6.76 3.16 5.84
N GLY A 101 -6.77 3.51 7.13
CA GLY A 101 -8.01 3.74 7.88
C GLY A 101 -8.74 2.47 8.33
N VAL A 102 -8.07 1.32 8.36
CA VAL A 102 -8.61 0.01 8.76
C VAL A 102 -7.89 -0.50 10.03
N GLY A 103 -7.97 0.27 11.09
CA GLY A 103 -7.24 0.00 12.33
C GLY A 103 -7.72 -1.22 13.11
N HIS A 104 -8.95 -1.70 12.87
CA HIS A 104 -9.54 -2.86 13.55
C HIS A 104 -9.39 -4.18 12.78
N CYS A 105 -8.65 -4.18 11.68
CA CYS A 105 -8.47 -5.35 10.82
C CYS A 105 -9.77 -5.95 10.25
N GLU A 106 -10.85 -5.18 10.22
CA GLU A 106 -12.11 -5.58 9.64
C GLU A 106 -12.22 -5.14 8.18
N TYR A 107 -12.68 -6.03 7.30
CA TYR A 107 -13.00 -5.65 5.94
C TYR A 107 -14.24 -4.77 5.91
N ARG A 108 -14.06 -3.50 5.57
CA ARG A 108 -15.17 -2.55 5.34
C ARG A 108 -14.86 -1.71 4.12
N GLN A 109 -15.66 -1.88 3.10
CA GLN A 109 -15.53 -1.04 1.91
C GLN A 109 -15.85 0.41 2.27
N TYR A 110 -14.94 1.31 1.93
CA TYR A 110 -15.12 2.74 2.11
C TYR A 110 -14.35 3.51 1.04
N LEU A 111 -14.75 4.74 0.82
CA LEU A 111 -14.08 5.67 -0.09
C LEU A 111 -14.03 7.05 0.56
N SER A 112 -12.84 7.60 0.64
CA SER A 112 -12.59 8.99 0.98
C SER A 112 -11.90 9.71 -0.19
N ARG A 113 -11.56 10.97 0.00
CA ARG A 113 -10.85 11.74 -1.04
C ARG A 113 -9.47 11.18 -1.37
N PHE A 114 -8.76 10.64 -0.39
CA PHE A 114 -7.36 10.22 -0.54
C PHE A 114 -7.11 8.74 -0.24
N LEU A 115 -7.99 8.13 0.52
CA LEU A 115 -7.86 6.76 0.97
C LEU A 115 -9.12 5.98 0.68
N GLY A 116 -8.98 4.73 0.33
CA GLY A 116 -10.13 3.86 0.12
C GLY A 116 -9.78 2.39 0.27
N MET A 117 -10.82 1.60 0.47
CA MET A 117 -10.75 0.15 0.45
C MET A 117 -11.91 -0.38 -0.38
N SER A 118 -11.57 -1.11 -1.45
CA SER A 118 -12.54 -1.70 -2.36
C SER A 118 -11.96 -2.96 -2.99
N SER A 119 -12.80 -3.96 -3.22
CA SER A 119 -12.42 -5.21 -3.91
C SER A 119 -11.18 -5.89 -3.31
N GLY A 120 -10.98 -5.76 -2.01
CA GLY A 120 -9.84 -6.35 -1.30
C GLY A 120 -8.51 -5.61 -1.46
N GLY A 121 -8.53 -4.41 -2.02
CA GLY A 121 -7.35 -3.55 -2.14
C GLY A 121 -7.49 -2.24 -1.38
N PHE A 122 -6.36 -1.72 -0.94
CA PHE A 122 -6.22 -0.38 -0.35
C PHE A 122 -5.64 0.57 -1.39
N TYR A 123 -6.05 1.83 -1.39
CA TYR A 123 -5.54 2.89 -2.25
C TYR A 123 -5.73 4.26 -1.62
#